data_7a77cdfb682d0b45fb14ff10b7e50d53
#
_entry.id   7a77cdfb682d0b45fb14ff10b7e50d53
#
_cell.length_a   1.000
_cell.length_b   1.000
_cell.length_c   1.000
_cell.angle_alpha   90.00
_cell.angle_beta   90.00
_cell.angle_gamma   90.00
#
_symmetry.space_group_name_H-M   'P 1'
#
loop_
_entity.id
_entity.type
_entity.pdbx_description
1 polymer ?
#
loop_
_entity_poly.entity_id
_entity_poly.type
_entity_poly.pdbx_seq_one_letter_code
_entity_poly.pdbx_strand_id
1 'polypeptide(L)'
;MTRCRDPKIEVSGQEGGQVHISCPYGSGYEKYPKYFKKGIYAYRKTVIKSTDTLGKQRIQDRKYDLYDDTEKRILHVTIYNLNLQDAGTYWCEIDAYGFDPITEIELKVHKGM
;
A
#
# COMPACT_ATOMS: atom_id res chain seq x y z
N MET A 1 -28.73 -3.22 -3.77
CA MET A 1 -28.18 -2.15 -3.42
C MET A 1 -26.74 -2.11 -3.59
N THR A 2 -26.23 -1.10 -3.78
CA THR A 2 -24.93 -1.00 -4.10
C THR A 2 -24.12 -0.48 -3.03
N ARG A 3 -22.95 -0.94 -2.86
CA ARG A 3 -22.19 -0.48 -1.91
C ARG A 3 -21.36 0.52 -2.38
N CYS A 4 -20.90 1.36 -1.68
CA CYS A 4 -20.08 2.44 -2.04
C CYS A 4 -18.66 2.21 -1.71
N ARG A 5 -18.21 1.02 -1.87
CA ARG A 5 -16.83 0.77 -1.60
C ARG A 5 -16.05 0.89 -2.89
N ASP A 6 -14.90 1.50 -2.83
CA ASP A 6 -14.05 1.59 -3.99
C ASP A 6 -13.61 0.21 -4.43
N PRO A 7 -13.43 0.00 -5.71
CA PRO A 7 -12.92 -1.28 -6.16
C PRO A 7 -11.54 -1.54 -5.58
N LYS A 8 -11.25 -2.76 -5.29
CA LYS A 8 -9.92 -3.07 -4.82
C LYS A 8 -8.97 -3.17 -6.00
N ILE A 9 -7.72 -2.92 -5.71
CA ILE A 9 -6.65 -3.00 -6.68
C ILE A 9 -6.13 -4.43 -6.67
N GLU A 10 -6.02 -5.04 -7.84
CA GLU A 10 -5.48 -6.39 -7.93
C GLU A 10 -4.13 -6.32 -8.62
N VAL A 11 -3.13 -6.91 -8.01
CA VAL A 11 -1.79 -6.96 -8.57
C VAL A 11 -1.28 -8.37 -8.47
N SER A 12 -0.34 -8.71 -9.32
CA SER A 12 0.26 -10.04 -9.24
C SER A 12 1.73 -9.95 -9.59
N GLY A 13 2.48 -10.86 -9.04
CA GLY A 13 3.89 -10.97 -9.33
C GLY A 13 4.32 -12.41 -9.27
N GLN A 14 5.57 -12.65 -9.61
CA GLN A 14 6.12 -13.98 -9.67
C GLN A 14 7.09 -14.18 -8.53
N GLU A 15 7.11 -15.39 -7.99
CA GLU A 15 8.04 -15.73 -6.93
C GLU A 15 9.45 -15.34 -7.31
N GLY A 16 10.16 -14.65 -6.44
CA GLY A 16 11.50 -14.14 -6.71
C GLY A 16 11.53 -12.77 -7.37
N GLY A 17 10.40 -12.32 -7.89
CA GLY A 17 10.33 -11.02 -8.54
C GLY A 17 9.87 -9.93 -7.60
N GLN A 18 9.30 -8.88 -8.17
CA GLN A 18 8.80 -7.75 -7.39
C GLN A 18 7.48 -7.27 -7.94
N VAL A 19 6.76 -6.52 -7.12
CA VAL A 19 5.49 -5.95 -7.55
C VAL A 19 5.46 -4.49 -7.12
N HIS A 20 4.85 -3.67 -7.95
CA HIS A 20 4.68 -2.24 -7.68
C HIS A 20 3.20 -1.94 -7.54
N ILE A 21 2.85 -1.24 -6.46
CA ILE A 21 1.49 -0.91 -6.14
C ILE A 21 1.38 0.61 -6.11
N SER A 22 0.37 1.15 -6.77
CA SER A 22 0.12 2.60 -6.78
C SER A 22 -1.24 2.85 -6.17
N CYS A 23 -1.27 3.63 -5.11
CA CYS A 23 -2.51 3.99 -4.42
C CYS A 23 -2.72 5.49 -4.55
N PRO A 24 -3.57 5.92 -5.47
CA PRO A 24 -3.86 7.35 -5.55
C PRO A 24 -4.71 7.80 -4.37
N TYR A 25 -4.54 9.05 -3.98
CA TYR A 25 -5.33 9.57 -2.88
C TYR A 25 -5.80 10.98 -3.22
N GLY A 26 -6.72 11.47 -2.43
CA GLY A 26 -7.36 12.74 -2.73
C GLY A 26 -6.53 13.94 -2.34
N SER A 27 -6.93 15.07 -2.89
CA SER A 27 -6.32 16.33 -2.54
C SER A 27 -6.59 16.65 -1.08
N GLY A 28 -5.60 17.21 -0.42
CA GLY A 28 -5.74 17.55 0.98
C GLY A 28 -5.09 16.56 1.93
N TYR A 29 -4.67 15.40 1.41
CA TYR A 29 -4.07 14.41 2.28
C TYR A 29 -2.55 14.35 2.16
N GLU A 30 -1.95 15.33 1.49
CA GLU A 30 -0.52 15.27 1.20
C GLU A 30 0.34 15.24 2.45
N LYS A 31 -0.10 15.89 3.51
CA LYS A 31 0.72 16.02 4.71
C LYS A 31 0.46 14.98 5.77
N TYR A 32 -0.48 14.10 5.53
CA TYR A 32 -0.79 13.09 6.54
C TYR A 32 0.08 11.86 6.35
N PRO A 33 0.37 11.14 7.43
CA PRO A 33 1.18 9.92 7.32
C PRO A 33 0.50 8.87 6.50
N LYS A 34 1.30 8.10 5.78
CA LYS A 34 0.81 7.03 4.92
C LYS A 34 1.29 5.70 5.44
N TYR A 35 0.41 4.72 5.42
CA TYR A 35 0.70 3.39 5.94
C TYR A 35 0.41 2.34 4.88
N PHE A 36 1.20 1.30 4.87
CA PHE A 36 0.92 0.13 4.06
C PHE A 36 0.80 -1.05 5.01
N LYS A 37 -0.34 -1.70 5.02
CA LYS A 37 -0.64 -2.74 6.00
C LYS A 37 -0.97 -4.04 5.31
N LYS A 38 -0.80 -5.15 6.02
CA LYS A 38 -1.08 -6.47 5.50
C LYS A 38 -2.04 -7.21 6.42
N GLY A 39 -2.95 -7.96 5.83
CA GLY A 39 -3.85 -8.84 6.56
C GLY A 39 -5.30 -8.54 6.30
N ILE A 40 -6.19 -9.33 6.89
CA ILE A 40 -7.59 -9.03 6.80
C ILE A 40 -7.88 -7.76 7.57
N TYR A 41 -8.94 -7.09 7.23
CA TYR A 41 -9.20 -5.75 7.72
C TYR A 41 -9.09 -5.63 9.25
N ALA A 42 -9.72 -6.54 9.96
CA ALA A 42 -9.79 -6.44 11.42
C ALA A 42 -8.44 -6.64 12.10
N TYR A 43 -7.52 -7.32 11.45
CA TYR A 43 -6.24 -7.65 12.06
C TYR A 43 -5.04 -7.17 11.26
N ARG A 44 -5.26 -6.18 10.41
CA ARG A 44 -4.19 -5.72 9.55
C ARG A 44 -3.07 -5.09 10.36
N LYS A 45 -1.86 -5.30 9.91
CA LYS A 45 -0.68 -4.79 10.60
C LYS A 45 0.19 -3.99 9.65
N THR A 46 0.77 -2.93 10.15
CA THR A 46 1.64 -2.07 9.35
C THR A 46 2.90 -2.83 8.96
N VAL A 47 3.22 -2.84 7.67
CA VAL A 47 4.47 -3.41 7.20
C VAL A 47 5.47 -2.32 6.82
N ILE A 48 5.01 -1.15 6.43
CA ILE A 48 5.88 -0.01 6.20
C ILE A 48 5.03 1.25 6.29
N LYS A 49 5.63 2.35 6.73
CA LYS A 49 4.90 3.61 6.83
C LYS A 49 5.83 4.77 6.58
N SER A 50 5.27 5.89 6.17
CA SER A 50 6.04 7.12 6.06
C SER A 50 6.23 7.68 7.46
N THR A 51 7.25 8.50 7.63
CA THR A 51 7.38 9.27 8.86
C THR A 51 6.57 10.53 8.66
N ASP A 52 6.51 11.33 9.63
CA ASP A 52 5.74 12.47 9.43
C ASP A 52 6.32 13.36 8.53
N THR A 53 5.78 13.99 7.75
CA THR A 53 5.69 14.60 7.18
C THR A 53 5.65 15.60 6.34
N LEU A 54 6.45 16.16 5.78
CA LEU A 54 6.45 17.24 4.89
C LEU A 54 7.12 16.85 3.62
N GLY A 55 6.42 16.94 2.54
CA GLY A 55 6.99 16.71 1.23
C GLY A 55 7.14 15.25 0.87
N LYS A 56 7.83 15.01 -0.22
CA LYS A 56 7.99 13.67 -0.72
C LYS A 56 8.90 12.87 0.19
N GLN A 57 8.49 11.66 0.48
CA GLN A 57 9.28 10.80 1.34
C GLN A 57 9.43 9.44 0.72
N ARG A 58 10.64 8.91 0.83
CA ARG A 58 10.91 7.54 0.42
C ARG A 58 11.47 6.78 1.60
N ILE A 59 10.83 5.70 1.95
CA ILE A 59 11.22 4.86 3.08
C ILE A 59 11.49 3.47 2.56
N GLN A 60 12.59 2.88 2.99
CA GLN A 60 12.88 1.48 2.65
C GLN A 60 13.04 0.70 3.93
N ASP A 61 12.41 -0.45 4.00
CA ASP A 61 12.49 -1.30 5.18
C ASP A 61 12.36 -2.73 4.73
N ARG A 62 13.44 -3.49 4.88
CA ARG A 62 13.46 -4.89 4.47
C ARG A 62 13.14 -5.00 2.99
N LYS A 63 12.07 -5.70 2.66
CA LYS A 63 11.72 -5.92 1.27
C LYS A 63 10.70 -4.92 0.75
N TYR A 64 10.41 -3.87 1.52
CA TYR A 64 9.39 -2.89 1.16
C TYR A 64 10.02 -1.54 0.88
N ASP A 65 9.47 -0.86 -0.13
CA ASP A 65 9.88 0.49 -0.46
C ASP A 65 8.61 1.31 -0.62
N LEU A 66 8.51 2.38 0.13
CA LEU A 66 7.33 3.24 0.10
C LEU A 66 7.75 4.62 -0.35
N TYR A 67 7.06 5.18 -1.31
CA TYR A 67 7.35 6.52 -1.79
C TYR A 67 6.04 7.30 -1.89
N ASP A 68 5.95 8.39 -1.15
CA ASP A 68 4.77 9.25 -1.18
C ASP A 68 5.02 10.39 -2.15
N ASP A 69 4.44 10.30 -3.34
CA ASP A 69 4.56 11.36 -4.34
C ASP A 69 3.44 12.35 -4.09
N THR A 70 3.74 13.35 -3.27
CA THR A 70 2.73 14.31 -2.85
C THR A 70 2.31 15.24 -3.99
N GLU A 71 3.13 15.39 -5.01
CA GLU A 71 2.74 16.22 -6.14
C GLU A 71 1.65 15.57 -6.97
N LYS A 72 1.79 14.28 -7.20
CA LYS A 72 0.80 13.54 -7.97
C LYS A 72 -0.24 12.89 -7.10
N ARG A 73 -0.04 12.91 -5.79
CA ARG A 73 -0.93 12.28 -4.81
C ARG A 73 -1.09 10.80 -5.09
N ILE A 74 0.04 10.14 -5.19
CA ILE A 74 0.09 8.70 -5.36
C ILE A 74 1.07 8.12 -4.35
N LEU A 75 0.59 7.17 -3.58
CA LEU A 75 1.47 6.41 -2.70
C LEU A 75 1.94 5.19 -3.45
N HIS A 76 3.24 5.08 -3.61
CA HIS A 76 3.85 3.97 -4.33
C HIS A 76 4.47 3.00 -3.33
N VAL A 77 4.18 1.73 -3.48
CA VAL A 77 4.81 0.71 -2.66
C VAL A 77 5.36 -0.36 -3.57
N THR A 78 6.60 -0.76 -3.34
CA THR A 78 7.21 -1.87 -4.07
C THR A 78 7.55 -2.96 -3.07
N ILE A 79 7.22 -4.19 -3.39
CA ILE A 79 7.59 -5.34 -2.60
C ILE A 79 8.57 -6.14 -3.43
N TYR A 80 9.78 -6.33 -2.89
CA TYR A 80 10.85 -7.02 -3.61
C TYR A 80 10.91 -8.47 -3.17
N ASN A 81 11.52 -9.27 -4.00
CA ASN A 81 11.88 -10.64 -3.65
C ASN A 81 10.66 -11.41 -3.12
N LEU A 82 9.63 -11.44 -3.94
CA LEU A 82 8.36 -12.02 -3.56
C LEU A 82 8.49 -13.50 -3.23
N ASN A 83 7.75 -13.92 -2.20
CA ASN A 83 7.58 -15.34 -1.95
C ASN A 83 6.08 -15.64 -1.88
N LEU A 84 5.73 -16.91 -1.81
CA LEU A 84 4.31 -17.28 -1.88
C LEU A 84 3.54 -16.78 -0.68
N GLN A 85 4.20 -16.57 0.45
CA GLN A 85 3.53 -16.06 1.63
C GLN A 85 3.26 -14.57 1.58
N ASP A 86 3.83 -13.87 0.60
CA ASP A 86 3.49 -12.46 0.42
C ASP A 86 2.12 -12.27 -0.19
N ALA A 87 1.53 -13.31 -0.76
CA ALA A 87 0.19 -13.21 -1.32
C ALA A 87 -0.81 -12.88 -0.22
N GLY A 88 -1.85 -12.16 -0.58
CA GLY A 88 -2.90 -11.84 0.36
C GLY A 88 -3.37 -10.42 0.21
N THR A 89 -4.01 -9.93 1.26
CA THR A 89 -4.66 -8.63 1.25
C THR A 89 -3.77 -7.60 1.92
N TYR A 90 -3.67 -6.44 1.28
CA TYR A 90 -2.92 -5.31 1.79
C TYR A 90 -3.79 -4.07 1.74
N TRP A 91 -3.36 -3.03 2.42
CA TRP A 91 -4.13 -1.80 2.54
C TRP A 91 -3.21 -0.60 2.48
N CYS A 92 -3.54 0.35 1.61
CA CYS A 92 -2.94 1.68 1.67
C CYS A 92 -3.84 2.53 2.54
N GLU A 93 -3.30 3.14 3.58
CA GLU A 93 -4.08 3.94 4.51
C GLU A 93 -3.45 5.29 4.75
N ILE A 94 -4.28 6.28 4.98
CA ILE A 94 -3.84 7.61 5.34
C ILE A 94 -4.37 7.89 6.74
N ASP A 95 -3.49 8.30 7.64
CA ASP A 95 -3.91 8.61 8.99
C ASP A 95 -4.36 10.08 9.03
N ALA A 96 -5.65 10.28 8.91
CA ALA A 96 -6.24 11.63 8.84
C ALA A 96 -7.12 11.92 10.04
N TYR A 97 -6.69 11.42 11.18
CA TYR A 97 -7.34 11.74 12.46
C TYR A 97 -8.82 11.38 12.50
N GLY A 98 -9.10 10.14 12.34
CA GLY A 98 -10.45 9.67 12.54
C GLY A 98 -11.20 9.28 11.29
N PHE A 99 -10.96 9.95 10.19
CA PHE A 99 -11.52 9.52 8.94
C PHE A 99 -10.35 9.16 8.04
N ASP A 100 -9.99 7.89 8.02
CA ASP A 100 -8.79 7.46 7.36
C ASP A 100 -9.13 6.83 6.03
N PRO A 101 -8.79 7.48 4.92
CA PRO A 101 -8.99 6.84 3.62
C PRO A 101 -8.20 5.55 3.53
N ILE A 102 -8.81 4.55 2.91
CA ILE A 102 -8.19 3.23 2.85
C ILE A 102 -8.48 2.61 1.50
N THR A 103 -7.48 1.97 0.91
CA THR A 103 -7.60 1.29 -0.37
C THR A 103 -7.17 -0.15 -0.19
N GLU A 104 -7.99 -1.07 -0.64
CA GLU A 104 -7.70 -2.49 -0.51
C GLU A 104 -6.92 -2.99 -1.71
N ILE A 105 -5.90 -3.81 -1.47
CA ILE A 105 -5.09 -4.40 -2.52
C ILE A 105 -5.08 -5.90 -2.34
N GLU A 106 -5.29 -6.63 -3.43
CA GLU A 106 -5.15 -8.08 -3.39
C GLU A 106 -3.92 -8.46 -4.21
N LEU A 107 -2.97 -9.08 -3.56
CA LEU A 107 -1.73 -9.49 -4.23
C LEU A 107 -1.72 -10.98 -4.45
N LYS A 108 -1.49 -11.39 -5.68
CA LYS A 108 -1.30 -12.80 -6.01
C LYS A 108 0.17 -13.01 -6.37
N VAL A 109 0.72 -14.10 -5.89
CA VAL A 109 2.10 -14.44 -6.20
C VAL A 109 2.08 -15.80 -6.87
N HIS A 110 2.64 -15.84 -8.08
CA HIS A 110 2.68 -17.07 -8.86
C HIS A 110 3.99 -17.77 -8.62
N LYS A 111 3.92 -19.09 -8.57
CA LYS A 111 5.10 -19.87 -8.30
C LYS A 111 6.11 -19.68 -9.42
N GLY A 112 7.37 -19.56 -9.07
CA GLY A 112 8.43 -19.44 -10.04
C GLY A 112 8.75 -20.76 -10.69
N MET A 113 9.56 -20.70 -11.77
CA MET A 113 9.94 -21.88 -12.50
C MET A 113 11.07 -22.63 -11.84
#